data_b7bec3f230138120a327f10d505f3683
#
_entry.id   b7bec3f230138120a327f10d505f3683
#
_cell.length_a   1.000
_cell.length_b   1.000
_cell.length_c   1.000
_cell.angle_alpha   90.00
_cell.angle_beta   90.00
_cell.angle_gamma   90.00
#
_symmetry.space_group_name_H-M   'P 1'
#
loop_
_entity.id
_entity.type
_entity.pdbx_description
1 polymer ?
#
loop_
_entity_poly.entity_id
_entity_poly.type
_entity_poly.pdbx_seq_one_letter_code
_entity_poly.pdbx_strand_id
1 'polypeptide(L)'
;MWMLIFWVLPLLAIIYVAWHVWTLLPLAGVWKSLVILVGIFCVALLFMNFGRKFDNMPLSIAQAAYEVGTSSVIVLLYLVILFLVLDLGRLVRLVPKAFLYHNGYVSLGLFLLIFGLFLYGNLHYYNKVRVPLQLKSLKPLPREYKLVMLSDLHLGYHNPRRELARWVDMVNAEHPDFILIAG
;
A
#
# COMPACT_ATOMS: atom_id res chain seq x y z
N MET A 1 -19.63 -17.40 -4.36
CA MET A 1 -19.12 -17.31 -2.99
C MET A 1 -17.94 -16.34 -2.88
N TRP A 2 -16.86 -16.47 -3.67
CA TRP A 2 -15.69 -15.59 -3.65
C TRP A 2 -16.00 -14.12 -3.95
N MET A 3 -16.91 -13.83 -4.90
CA MET A 3 -17.32 -12.46 -5.23
C MET A 3 -17.97 -11.74 -4.03
N LEU A 4 -18.79 -12.43 -3.24
CA LEU A 4 -19.42 -11.85 -2.05
C LEU A 4 -18.36 -11.47 -1.00
N ILE A 5 -17.38 -12.33 -0.76
CA ILE A 5 -16.27 -12.05 0.16
C ILE A 5 -15.48 -10.81 -0.31
N PHE A 6 -15.21 -10.74 -1.60
CA PHE A 6 -14.47 -9.61 -2.18
C PHE A 6 -15.14 -8.25 -2.00
N TRP A 7 -16.48 -8.20 -2.03
CA TRP A 7 -17.23 -6.95 -1.83
C TRP A 7 -17.63 -6.71 -0.37
N VAL A 8 -17.96 -7.75 0.37
CA VAL A 8 -18.45 -7.63 1.74
C VAL A 8 -17.34 -7.28 2.72
N LEU A 9 -16.15 -7.91 2.61
CA LEU A 9 -15.05 -7.63 3.53
C LEU A 9 -14.60 -6.17 3.55
N PRO A 10 -14.36 -5.49 2.41
CA PRO A 10 -14.03 -4.07 2.41
C PRO A 10 -15.13 -3.19 3.01
N LEU A 11 -16.41 -3.51 2.77
CA LEU A 11 -17.52 -2.76 3.37
C LEU A 11 -17.54 -2.89 4.89
N LEU A 12 -17.36 -4.10 5.41
CA LEU A 12 -17.27 -4.33 6.85
C LEU A 12 -16.08 -3.61 7.47
N ALA A 13 -14.92 -3.62 6.78
CA ALA A 13 -13.73 -2.89 7.20
C ALA A 13 -13.98 -1.38 7.26
N ILE A 14 -14.63 -0.81 6.25
CA ILE A 14 -14.98 0.62 6.21
C ILE A 14 -15.92 0.97 7.36
N ILE A 15 -16.98 0.18 7.57
CA ILE A 15 -17.94 0.43 8.66
C ILE A 15 -17.25 0.35 10.02
N TYR A 16 -16.42 -0.67 10.24
CA TYR A 16 -15.68 -0.88 11.47
C TYR A 16 -14.73 0.29 11.77
N VAL A 17 -13.93 0.69 10.79
CA VAL A 17 -13.00 1.81 10.93
C VAL A 17 -13.76 3.14 11.11
N ALA A 18 -14.81 3.37 10.34
CA ALA A 18 -15.63 4.58 10.47
C ALA A 18 -16.22 4.73 11.87
N TRP A 19 -16.69 3.62 12.47
CA TRP A 19 -17.18 3.63 13.86
C TRP A 19 -16.08 4.00 14.86
N HIS A 20 -14.88 3.43 14.74
CA HIS A 20 -13.75 3.78 15.61
C HIS A 20 -13.28 5.22 15.40
N VAL A 21 -13.19 5.69 14.17
CA VAL A 21 -12.86 7.08 13.85
C VAL A 21 -13.87 8.04 14.47
N TRP A 22 -15.16 7.71 14.37
CA TRP A 22 -16.23 8.51 14.96
C TRP A 22 -16.14 8.61 16.48
N THR A 23 -15.85 7.49 17.14
CA THR A 23 -15.75 7.45 18.62
C THR A 23 -14.45 8.03 19.15
N LEU A 24 -13.34 7.82 18.43
CA LEU A 24 -12.00 8.20 18.88
C LEU A 24 -11.69 9.68 18.67
N LEU A 25 -12.05 10.26 17.51
CA LEU A 25 -11.65 11.63 17.18
C LEU A 25 -12.33 12.65 18.10
N PRO A 26 -11.57 13.58 18.70
CA PRO A 26 -12.10 14.67 19.53
C PRO A 26 -12.52 15.87 18.68
N LEU A 27 -13.28 15.63 17.59
CA LEU A 27 -13.72 16.65 16.64
C LEU A 27 -15.24 16.81 16.69
N ALA A 28 -15.75 17.95 16.21
CA ALA A 28 -17.18 18.12 15.98
C ALA A 28 -17.68 17.15 14.89
N GLY A 29 -18.96 16.76 14.96
CA GLY A 29 -19.56 15.74 14.10
C GLY A 29 -19.36 16.00 12.60
N VAL A 30 -19.45 17.26 12.16
CA VAL A 30 -19.22 17.67 10.77
C VAL A 30 -17.81 17.27 10.29
N TRP A 31 -16.78 17.53 11.08
CA TRP A 31 -15.39 17.18 10.74
C TRP A 31 -15.16 15.68 10.73
N LYS A 32 -15.79 14.94 11.67
CA LYS A 32 -15.75 13.46 11.66
C LYS A 32 -16.38 12.90 10.40
N SER A 33 -17.54 13.40 10.01
CA SER A 33 -18.22 13.02 8.78
C SER A 33 -17.33 13.28 7.56
N LEU A 34 -16.69 14.44 7.51
CA LEU A 34 -15.79 14.81 6.41
C LEU A 34 -14.60 13.83 6.30
N VAL A 35 -13.95 13.53 7.43
CA VAL A 35 -12.82 12.57 7.47
C VAL A 35 -13.25 11.19 6.95
N ILE A 36 -14.40 10.70 7.40
CA ILE A 36 -14.94 9.40 6.99
C ILE A 36 -15.30 9.40 5.49
N LEU A 37 -15.97 10.45 5.01
CA LEU A 37 -16.36 10.57 3.60
C LEU A 37 -15.13 10.64 2.69
N VAL A 38 -14.11 11.41 3.07
CA VAL A 38 -12.84 11.46 2.33
C VAL A 38 -12.18 10.08 2.31
N GLY A 39 -12.13 9.36 3.44
CA GLY A 39 -11.59 8.02 3.51
C GLY A 39 -12.35 7.04 2.58
N ILE A 40 -13.68 7.07 2.60
CA ILE A 40 -14.53 6.24 1.70
C ILE A 40 -14.25 6.61 0.23
N PHE A 41 -14.18 7.89 -0.10
CA PHE A 41 -13.87 8.34 -1.45
C PHE A 41 -12.51 7.83 -1.94
N CYS A 42 -11.46 7.95 -1.09
CA CYS A 42 -10.13 7.45 -1.43
C CYS A 42 -10.12 5.94 -1.68
N VAL A 43 -10.81 5.15 -0.86
CA VAL A 43 -10.96 3.69 -1.09
C VAL A 43 -11.75 3.40 -2.36
N ALA A 44 -12.80 4.18 -2.64
CA ALA A 44 -13.62 4.02 -3.85
C ALA A 44 -12.82 4.24 -5.15
N LEU A 45 -11.77 5.07 -5.14
CA LEU A 45 -10.90 5.29 -6.30
C LEU A 45 -10.27 3.99 -6.79
N LEU A 46 -9.92 3.03 -5.91
CA LEU A 46 -9.40 1.74 -6.34
C LEU A 46 -10.40 1.00 -7.24
N PHE A 47 -11.70 1.06 -6.91
CA PHE A 47 -12.74 0.35 -7.66
C PHE A 47 -12.98 0.94 -9.06
N MET A 48 -12.60 2.19 -9.31
CA MET A 48 -12.63 2.78 -10.65
C MET A 48 -11.68 2.08 -11.63
N ASN A 49 -10.58 1.51 -11.12
CA ASN A 49 -9.62 0.77 -11.93
C ASN A 49 -10.23 -0.50 -12.54
N PHE A 50 -11.10 -1.22 -11.82
CA PHE A 50 -11.74 -2.44 -12.31
C PHE A 50 -12.65 -2.21 -13.53
N GLY A 51 -13.18 -1.01 -13.70
CA GLY A 51 -13.98 -0.63 -14.86
C GLY A 51 -13.18 0.00 -16.00
N ARG A 52 -11.84 -0.02 -15.95
CA ARG A 52 -10.94 0.65 -16.92
C ARG A 52 -11.25 2.15 -17.10
N LYS A 53 -11.84 2.78 -16.09
CA LYS A 53 -12.24 4.20 -16.17
C LYS A 53 -11.03 5.14 -16.23
N PHE A 54 -9.88 4.69 -15.72
CA PHE A 54 -8.63 5.45 -15.79
C PHE A 54 -8.08 5.58 -17.21
N ASP A 55 -8.40 4.64 -18.11
CA ASP A 55 -7.91 4.66 -19.49
C ASP A 55 -8.42 5.90 -20.27
N ASN A 56 -9.52 6.52 -19.82
CA ASN A 56 -10.13 7.70 -20.42
C ASN A 56 -9.71 9.02 -19.74
N MET A 57 -8.78 8.96 -18.76
CA MET A 57 -8.34 10.14 -18.02
C MET A 57 -6.93 10.57 -18.45
N PRO A 58 -6.57 11.85 -18.27
CA PRO A 58 -5.18 12.26 -18.37
C PRO A 58 -4.27 11.41 -17.46
N LEU A 59 -3.13 10.97 -18.00
CA LEU A 59 -2.26 10.01 -17.32
C LEU A 59 -1.89 10.43 -15.88
N SER A 60 -1.60 11.71 -15.67
CA SER A 60 -1.26 12.23 -14.33
C SER A 60 -2.40 12.09 -13.32
N ILE A 61 -3.63 12.30 -13.75
CA ILE A 61 -4.83 12.16 -12.91
C ILE A 61 -5.07 10.67 -12.63
N ALA A 62 -4.96 9.82 -13.65
CA ALA A 62 -5.12 8.37 -13.52
C ALA A 62 -4.08 7.79 -12.55
N GLN A 63 -2.82 8.21 -12.65
CA GLN A 63 -1.75 7.80 -11.73
C GLN A 63 -2.04 8.23 -10.29
N ALA A 64 -2.36 9.51 -10.07
CA ALA A 64 -2.68 10.02 -8.73
C ALA A 64 -3.89 9.30 -8.12
N ALA A 65 -4.95 9.09 -8.90
CA ALA A 65 -6.14 8.36 -8.43
C ALA A 65 -5.84 6.89 -8.11
N TYR A 66 -5.01 6.24 -8.92
CA TYR A 66 -4.56 4.87 -8.67
C TYR A 66 -3.72 4.77 -7.39
N GLU A 67 -2.74 5.65 -7.20
CA GLU A 67 -1.88 5.67 -6.02
C GLU A 67 -2.66 5.97 -4.75
N VAL A 68 -3.56 6.96 -4.77
CA VAL A 68 -4.42 7.27 -3.63
C VAL A 68 -5.35 6.09 -3.33
N GLY A 69 -5.97 5.48 -4.35
CA GLY A 69 -6.87 4.35 -4.17
C GLY A 69 -6.18 3.12 -3.57
N THR A 70 -5.04 2.73 -4.11
CA THR A 70 -4.27 1.58 -3.61
C THR A 70 -3.70 1.82 -2.22
N SER A 71 -3.13 3.00 -1.97
CA SER A 71 -2.61 3.38 -0.66
C SER A 71 -3.70 3.41 0.41
N SER A 72 -4.89 3.92 0.09
CA SER A 72 -6.00 4.01 1.05
C SER A 72 -6.51 2.64 1.50
N VAL A 73 -6.47 1.62 0.65
CA VAL A 73 -6.82 0.24 1.04
C VAL A 73 -5.80 -0.32 2.03
N ILE A 74 -4.51 -0.03 1.84
CA ILE A 74 -3.47 -0.45 2.80
C ILE A 74 -3.62 0.31 4.13
N VAL A 75 -3.93 1.63 4.08
CA VAL A 75 -4.26 2.41 5.30
C VAL A 75 -5.46 1.80 6.01
N LEU A 76 -6.53 1.47 5.28
CA LEU A 76 -7.72 0.83 5.84
C LEU A 76 -7.37 -0.49 6.53
N LEU A 77 -6.55 -1.33 5.90
CA LEU A 77 -6.08 -2.60 6.48
C LEU A 77 -5.31 -2.37 7.79
N TYR A 78 -4.37 -1.41 7.81
CA TYR A 78 -3.63 -1.09 9.03
C TYR A 78 -4.53 -0.55 10.13
N LEU A 79 -5.51 0.31 9.80
CA LEU A 79 -6.50 0.78 10.76
C LEU A 79 -7.33 -0.37 11.34
N VAL A 80 -7.78 -1.31 10.51
CA VAL A 80 -8.50 -2.51 10.98
C VAL A 80 -7.64 -3.29 11.95
N ILE A 81 -6.39 -3.59 11.60
CA ILE A 81 -5.47 -4.35 12.47
C ILE A 81 -5.24 -3.62 13.80
N LEU A 82 -4.95 -2.32 13.76
CA LEU A 82 -4.68 -1.53 14.96
C LEU A 82 -5.91 -1.45 15.87
N PHE A 83 -7.09 -1.20 15.32
CA PHE A 83 -8.32 -1.16 16.12
C PHE A 83 -8.69 -2.55 16.67
N LEU A 84 -8.48 -3.63 15.91
CA LEU A 84 -8.67 -4.98 16.42
C LEU A 84 -7.73 -5.29 17.61
N VAL A 85 -6.46 -4.91 17.51
CA VAL A 85 -5.50 -5.08 18.61
C VAL A 85 -5.94 -4.28 19.85
N LEU A 86 -6.41 -3.04 19.66
CA LEU A 86 -6.91 -2.21 20.76
C LEU A 86 -8.21 -2.77 21.35
N ASP A 87 -9.12 -3.30 20.54
CA ASP A 87 -10.37 -3.91 21.04
C ASP A 87 -10.09 -5.22 21.77
N LEU A 88 -9.17 -6.05 21.30
CA LEU A 88 -8.70 -7.23 22.03
C LEU A 88 -8.05 -6.83 23.36
N GLY A 89 -7.23 -5.77 23.37
CA GLY A 89 -6.66 -5.21 24.58
C GLY A 89 -7.72 -4.74 25.58
N ARG A 90 -8.83 -4.16 25.09
CA ARG A 90 -10.01 -3.81 25.92
C ARG A 90 -10.73 -5.03 26.45
N LEU A 91 -10.90 -6.06 25.64
CA LEU A 91 -11.57 -7.30 26.04
C LEU A 91 -10.85 -7.96 27.23
N VAL A 92 -9.52 -7.98 27.20
CA VAL A 92 -8.68 -8.50 28.30
C VAL A 92 -8.37 -7.44 29.39
N ARG A 93 -9.02 -6.28 29.34
CA ARG A 93 -8.88 -5.16 30.32
C ARG A 93 -7.49 -4.52 30.40
N LEU A 94 -6.63 -4.71 29.41
CA LEU A 94 -5.32 -4.04 29.30
C LEU A 94 -5.45 -2.60 28.81
N VAL A 95 -6.47 -2.31 27.97
CA VAL A 95 -6.74 -0.98 27.42
C VAL A 95 -7.99 -0.38 28.06
N PRO A 96 -7.91 0.78 28.74
CA PRO A 96 -9.07 1.45 29.33
C PRO A 96 -10.08 1.90 28.25
N LYS A 97 -11.37 1.92 28.59
CA LYS A 97 -12.42 2.39 27.66
C LYS A 97 -12.19 3.83 27.19
N ALA A 98 -11.73 4.71 28.07
CA ALA A 98 -11.43 6.11 27.78
C ALA A 98 -10.31 6.29 26.72
N PHE A 99 -9.50 5.27 26.49
CA PHE A 99 -8.41 5.31 25.51
C PHE A 99 -8.93 5.45 24.08
N LEU A 100 -10.06 4.83 23.76
CA LEU A 100 -10.68 4.85 22.43
C LEU A 100 -11.88 5.80 22.33
N TYR A 101 -12.02 6.75 23.27
CA TYR A 101 -13.14 7.66 23.27
C TYR A 101 -12.69 9.11 23.36
N HIS A 102 -12.95 9.90 22.30
CA HIS A 102 -12.59 11.33 22.20
C HIS A 102 -11.16 11.64 22.67
N ASN A 103 -10.19 10.80 22.27
CA ASN A 103 -8.82 10.89 22.74
C ASN A 103 -7.88 11.42 21.66
N GLY A 104 -7.50 12.69 21.77
CA GLY A 104 -6.61 13.35 20.80
C GLY A 104 -5.20 12.77 20.77
N TYR A 105 -4.66 12.34 21.91
CA TYR A 105 -3.31 11.75 21.97
C TYR A 105 -3.26 10.41 21.26
N VAL A 106 -4.27 9.56 21.46
CA VAL A 106 -4.38 8.28 20.76
C VAL A 106 -4.59 8.48 19.26
N SER A 107 -5.47 9.42 18.89
CA SER A 107 -5.70 9.78 17.48
C SER A 107 -4.42 10.23 16.81
N LEU A 108 -3.64 11.10 17.44
CA LEU A 108 -2.36 11.58 16.93
C LEU A 108 -1.33 10.45 16.87
N GLY A 109 -1.26 9.60 17.90
CA GLY A 109 -0.34 8.46 17.94
C GLY A 109 -0.61 7.47 16.81
N LEU A 110 -1.87 7.12 16.56
CA LEU A 110 -2.25 6.23 15.43
C LEU A 110 -1.94 6.88 14.08
N PHE A 111 -2.24 8.17 13.93
CA PHE A 111 -1.89 8.90 12.71
C PHE A 111 -0.38 8.88 12.46
N LEU A 112 0.44 9.21 13.44
CA LEU A 112 1.90 9.24 13.32
C LEU A 112 2.47 7.84 13.03
N LEU A 113 1.90 6.80 13.65
CA LEU A 113 2.31 5.42 13.40
C LEU A 113 2.05 5.02 11.93
N ILE A 114 0.84 5.24 11.43
CA ILE A 114 0.48 4.90 10.04
C ILE A 114 1.30 5.75 9.07
N PHE A 115 1.41 7.05 9.32
CA PHE A 115 2.21 7.94 8.49
C PHE A 115 3.68 7.51 8.43
N GLY A 116 4.27 7.16 9.59
CA GLY A 116 5.65 6.67 9.68
C GLY A 116 5.86 5.35 8.92
N LEU A 117 4.93 4.41 9.04
CA LEU A 117 4.97 3.14 8.28
C LEU A 117 4.90 3.39 6.78
N PHE A 118 4.01 4.29 6.34
CA PHE A 118 3.90 4.66 4.92
C PHE A 118 5.15 5.37 4.40
N LEU A 119 5.67 6.33 5.16
CA LEU A 119 6.89 7.04 4.80
C LEU A 119 8.06 6.07 4.68
N TYR A 120 8.25 5.19 5.66
CA TYR A 120 9.30 4.18 5.64
C TYR A 120 9.15 3.24 4.43
N GLY A 121 7.94 2.68 4.23
CA GLY A 121 7.66 1.78 3.11
C GLY A 121 7.91 2.43 1.75
N ASN A 122 7.50 3.69 1.60
CA ASN A 122 7.69 4.46 0.37
C ASN A 122 9.17 4.74 0.09
N LEU A 123 9.91 5.21 1.09
CA LEU A 123 11.36 5.44 0.96
C LEU A 123 12.10 4.14 0.62
N HIS A 124 11.72 3.03 1.25
CA HIS A 124 12.32 1.73 0.98
C HIS A 124 11.97 1.21 -0.42
N TYR A 125 10.73 1.39 -0.85
CA TYR A 125 10.26 0.99 -2.19
C TYR A 125 11.06 1.68 -3.31
N TYR A 126 11.31 2.99 -3.21
CA TYR A 126 12.06 3.73 -4.24
C TYR A 126 13.57 3.50 -4.19
N ASN A 127 14.08 2.96 -3.10
CA ASN A 127 15.50 2.61 -2.97
C ASN A 127 15.77 1.22 -3.57
N LYS A 128 15.83 1.13 -4.90
CA LYS A 128 16.18 -0.11 -5.60
C LYS A 128 17.66 -0.40 -5.44
N VAL A 129 17.97 -1.57 -4.92
CA VAL A 129 19.34 -2.00 -4.66
C VAL A 129 19.69 -3.22 -5.51
N ARG A 130 20.96 -3.27 -5.91
CA ARG A 130 21.54 -4.43 -6.54
C ARG A 130 21.85 -5.49 -5.48
N VAL A 131 21.47 -6.74 -5.74
CA VAL A 131 21.79 -7.89 -4.89
C VAL A 131 22.66 -8.84 -5.71
N PRO A 132 23.99 -8.85 -5.50
CA PRO A 132 24.87 -9.78 -6.20
C PRO A 132 24.70 -11.19 -5.66
N LEU A 133 24.57 -12.16 -6.58
CA LEU A 133 24.45 -13.58 -6.26
C LEU A 133 25.47 -14.36 -7.09
N GLN A 134 26.32 -15.14 -6.44
CA GLN A 134 27.25 -16.06 -7.12
C GLN A 134 26.65 -17.46 -7.19
N LEU A 135 26.45 -17.93 -8.41
CA LEU A 135 25.95 -19.27 -8.68
C LEU A 135 27.08 -20.13 -9.24
N LYS A 136 27.20 -21.37 -8.79
CA LYS A 136 28.13 -22.35 -9.34
C LYS A 136 27.37 -23.36 -10.19
N SER A 137 27.81 -23.54 -11.44
CA SER A 137 27.25 -24.56 -12.31
C SER A 137 27.87 -25.93 -11.98
N LEU A 138 27.05 -26.98 -11.99
CA LEU A 138 27.51 -28.37 -11.90
C LEU A 138 28.09 -28.89 -13.24
N LYS A 139 27.80 -28.19 -14.33
CA LYS A 139 28.34 -28.51 -15.67
C LYS A 139 29.42 -27.50 -16.01
N PRO A 140 30.49 -27.94 -16.72
CA PRO A 140 31.53 -27.01 -17.16
C PRO A 140 30.93 -26.00 -18.14
N LEU A 141 31.24 -24.75 -17.92
CA LEU A 141 30.86 -23.63 -18.77
C LEU A 141 32.12 -23.12 -19.48
N PRO A 142 32.00 -22.63 -20.73
CA PRO A 142 33.14 -22.12 -21.51
C PRO A 142 33.79 -20.89 -20.86
N ARG A 143 33.00 -20.10 -20.15
CA ARG A 143 33.42 -18.90 -19.39
C ARG A 143 32.41 -18.57 -18.30
N GLU A 144 32.73 -17.60 -17.48
CA GLU A 144 31.77 -17.00 -16.58
C GLU A 144 30.76 -16.14 -17.35
N TYR A 145 29.50 -16.24 -16.95
CA TYR A 145 28.40 -15.45 -17.51
C TYR A 145 27.79 -14.56 -16.45
N LYS A 146 27.49 -13.33 -16.83
CA LYS A 146 26.78 -12.38 -16.00
C LYS A 146 25.32 -12.32 -16.41
N LEU A 147 24.44 -12.69 -15.48
CA LEU A 147 23.00 -12.64 -15.65
C LEU A 147 22.42 -11.54 -14.76
N VAL A 148 21.49 -10.76 -15.29
CA VAL A 148 20.66 -9.84 -14.50
C VAL A 148 19.23 -10.36 -14.51
N MET A 149 18.64 -10.49 -13.35
CA MET A 149 17.26 -10.90 -13.19
C MET A 149 16.43 -9.72 -12.66
N LEU A 150 15.32 -9.47 -13.32
CA LEU A 150 14.27 -8.55 -12.90
C LEU A 150 13.01 -9.35 -12.60
N SER A 151 12.32 -9.06 -11.52
CA SER A 151 11.03 -9.70 -11.21
C SER A 151 9.97 -8.66 -10.89
N ASP A 152 8.70 -9.03 -11.12
CA ASP A 152 7.53 -8.29 -10.67
C ASP A 152 7.56 -6.80 -11.04
N LEU A 153 7.82 -6.49 -12.29
CA LEU A 153 7.95 -5.12 -12.77
C LEU A 153 6.66 -4.30 -12.61
N HIS A 154 5.49 -4.95 -12.63
CA HIS A 154 4.17 -4.32 -12.45
C HIS A 154 4.03 -2.98 -13.19
N LEU A 155 4.39 -2.98 -14.50
CA LEU A 155 4.32 -1.77 -15.32
C LEU A 155 2.87 -1.31 -15.47
N GLY A 156 2.65 -0.02 -15.30
CA GLY A 156 1.32 0.58 -15.38
C GLY A 156 1.25 1.95 -14.71
N TYR A 157 0.13 2.22 -14.04
CA TYR A 157 -0.07 3.51 -13.37
C TYR A 157 0.92 3.74 -12.21
N HIS A 158 1.27 2.68 -11.46
CA HIS A 158 2.21 2.78 -10.33
C HIS A 158 3.67 2.84 -10.79
N ASN A 159 4.07 1.99 -11.76
CA ASN A 159 5.40 1.96 -12.34
C ASN A 159 5.36 2.46 -13.80
N PRO A 160 5.43 3.78 -14.00
CA PRO A 160 5.35 4.37 -15.33
C PRO A 160 6.64 4.15 -16.13
N ARG A 161 6.59 4.51 -17.42
CA ARG A 161 7.74 4.42 -18.34
C ARG A 161 9.04 5.02 -17.78
N ARG A 162 8.95 6.07 -16.98
CA ARG A 162 10.12 6.71 -16.35
C ARG A 162 10.85 5.76 -15.39
N GLU A 163 10.11 5.00 -14.58
CA GLU A 163 10.70 4.01 -13.67
C GLU A 163 11.32 2.84 -14.45
N LEU A 164 10.64 2.36 -15.48
CA LEU A 164 11.20 1.33 -16.36
C LEU A 164 12.52 1.80 -17.00
N ALA A 165 12.59 3.03 -17.50
CA ALA A 165 13.80 3.58 -18.09
C ALA A 165 14.97 3.55 -17.08
N ARG A 166 14.72 3.98 -15.84
CA ARG A 166 15.70 3.91 -14.76
C ARG A 166 16.20 2.49 -14.50
N TRP A 167 15.30 1.49 -14.50
CA TRP A 167 15.69 0.09 -14.30
C TRP A 167 16.49 -0.45 -15.48
N VAL A 168 16.12 -0.08 -16.69
CA VAL A 168 16.90 -0.41 -17.91
C VAL A 168 18.31 0.17 -17.83
N ASP A 169 18.46 1.43 -17.38
CA ASP A 169 19.78 2.03 -17.19
C ASP A 169 20.62 1.27 -16.14
N MET A 170 19.98 0.85 -15.04
CA MET A 170 20.66 0.06 -14.01
C MET A 170 21.09 -1.32 -14.55
N VAL A 171 20.29 -1.97 -15.37
CA VAL A 171 20.62 -3.25 -16.02
C VAL A 171 21.76 -3.07 -17.01
N ASN A 172 21.69 -2.06 -17.86
CA ASN A 172 22.72 -1.78 -18.87
C ASN A 172 24.07 -1.46 -18.24
N ALA A 173 24.08 -0.76 -17.09
CA ALA A 173 25.30 -0.47 -16.35
C ALA A 173 26.03 -1.74 -15.84
N GLU A 174 25.31 -2.86 -15.71
CA GLU A 174 25.89 -4.14 -15.33
C GLU A 174 26.57 -4.88 -16.50
N HIS A 175 26.36 -4.46 -17.74
CA HIS A 175 26.86 -5.15 -18.94
C HIS A 175 26.58 -6.66 -18.91
N PRO A 176 25.32 -7.11 -18.76
CA PRO A 176 25.00 -8.52 -18.62
C PRO A 176 25.14 -9.26 -19.95
N ASP A 177 25.52 -10.55 -19.89
CA ASP A 177 25.41 -11.47 -21.03
C ASP A 177 23.95 -11.86 -21.30
N PHE A 178 23.14 -11.97 -20.25
CA PHE A 178 21.72 -12.35 -20.34
C PHE A 178 20.87 -11.53 -19.36
N ILE A 179 19.65 -11.24 -19.80
CA ILE A 179 18.63 -10.59 -18.96
C ILE A 179 17.45 -11.55 -18.82
N LEU A 180 17.06 -11.84 -17.59
CA LEU A 180 15.89 -12.63 -17.24
C LEU A 180 14.82 -11.73 -16.67
N ILE A 181 13.61 -11.84 -17.17
CA ILE A 181 12.44 -11.13 -16.65
C ILE A 181 11.44 -12.18 -16.17
N ALA A 182 11.09 -12.15 -14.88
CA ALA A 182 10.15 -13.05 -14.24
C ALA A 182 8.93 -12.26 -13.70
N GLY A 183 7.70 -12.74 -13.96
CA GLY A 183 6.44 -12.15 -13.50
C GLY A 183 5.61 -11.51 -14.59
#